data_419fa1363efa16280fb0d23c1a876a4b
#
_entry.id   419fa1363efa16280fb0d23c1a876a4b
#
_cell.length_a   1.000
_cell.length_b   1.000
_cell.length_c   1.000
_cell.angle_alpha   90.00
_cell.angle_beta   90.00
_cell.angle_gamma   90.00
#
_symmetry.space_group_name_H-M   'P 1'
#
loop_
_entity.id
_entity.type
_entity.pdbx_description
1 polymer ?
#
loop_
_entity_poly.entity_id
_entity_poly.type
_entity_poly.pdbx_seq_one_letter_code
_entity_poly.pdbx_strand_id
1 'polypeptide(L)'
;MSGVNNRSFVYLSYIHLFCNVLTIAFDTYGTFNITRIFCNDLNNQFMEYYDRIQEDIETCTHNFFSNHCFPVEFQTKFMAQYCSAWEKCKNQDPRRIHKTRIIAESVARVINTFVETMSWKALVSQISN
;
A
#
# COMPACT_ATOMS: atom_id res chain seq x y z
N MET A 1 -55.01 -30.54 9.54
CA MET A 1 -54.31 -29.27 9.84
C MET A 1 -52.76 -29.31 9.65
N SER A 2 -52.19 -30.39 9.12
CA SER A 2 -50.74 -30.54 8.95
C SER A 2 -50.14 -29.98 7.63
N GLY A 3 -50.96 -29.62 6.68
CA GLY A 3 -50.47 -29.21 5.33
C GLY A 3 -50.07 -27.73 5.19
N VAL A 4 -50.58 -26.87 6.05
CA VAL A 4 -50.31 -25.42 5.98
C VAL A 4 -48.95 -25.10 6.60
N ASN A 5 -48.55 -25.81 7.62
CA ASN A 5 -47.28 -25.60 8.31
C ASN A 5 -46.07 -26.01 7.46
N ASN A 6 -46.20 -27.00 6.61
CA ASN A 6 -45.14 -27.51 5.75
C ASN A 6 -44.79 -26.55 4.58
N ARG A 7 -45.82 -25.85 4.04
CA ARG A 7 -45.60 -24.87 2.97
C ARG A 7 -44.86 -23.61 3.48
N SER A 8 -45.22 -23.13 4.65
CA SER A 8 -44.56 -21.98 5.29
C SER A 8 -43.09 -22.26 5.59
N PHE A 9 -42.77 -23.48 6.02
CA PHE A 9 -41.37 -23.90 6.27
C PHE A 9 -40.53 -23.93 4.99
N VAL A 10 -41.11 -24.41 3.90
CA VAL A 10 -40.44 -24.45 2.59
C VAL A 10 -40.17 -23.04 2.08
N TYR A 11 -41.15 -22.12 2.16
CA TYR A 11 -40.93 -20.72 1.76
C TYR A 11 -39.87 -20.01 2.59
N LEU A 12 -39.85 -20.20 3.91
CA LEU A 12 -38.82 -19.66 4.79
C LEU A 12 -37.43 -20.17 4.42
N SER A 13 -37.32 -21.45 4.08
CA SER A 13 -36.05 -22.06 3.67
C SER A 13 -35.52 -21.47 2.36
N TYR A 14 -36.40 -21.22 1.40
CA TYR A 14 -36.02 -20.55 0.14
C TYR A 14 -35.62 -19.08 0.35
N ILE A 15 -36.30 -18.36 1.23
CA ILE A 15 -35.95 -16.98 1.56
C ILE A 15 -34.57 -16.94 2.21
N HIS A 16 -34.28 -17.81 3.17
CA HIS A 16 -32.97 -17.91 3.79
C HIS A 16 -31.87 -18.23 2.80
N LEU A 17 -32.10 -19.20 1.91
CA LEU A 17 -31.16 -19.54 0.85
C LEU A 17 -30.88 -18.34 -0.06
N PHE A 18 -31.93 -17.66 -0.48
CA PHE A 18 -31.83 -16.47 -1.34
C PHE A 18 -31.06 -15.32 -0.66
N CYS A 19 -31.37 -15.04 0.61
CA CYS A 19 -30.65 -14.02 1.38
C CYS A 19 -29.16 -14.39 1.54
N ASN A 20 -28.84 -15.64 1.83
CA ASN A 20 -27.45 -16.08 1.94
C ASN A 20 -26.69 -15.92 0.61
N VAL A 21 -27.29 -16.30 -0.50
CA VAL A 21 -26.67 -16.14 -1.83
C VAL A 21 -26.45 -14.66 -2.14
N LEU A 22 -27.40 -13.80 -1.85
CA LEU A 22 -27.27 -12.36 -2.04
C LEU A 22 -26.14 -11.78 -1.15
N THR A 23 -26.08 -12.18 0.11
CA THR A 23 -25.02 -11.72 1.04
C THR A 23 -23.64 -12.12 0.53
N ILE A 24 -23.46 -13.38 0.14
CA ILE A 24 -22.19 -13.87 -0.40
C ILE A 24 -21.81 -13.13 -1.69
N ALA A 25 -22.77 -12.89 -2.58
CA ALA A 25 -22.52 -12.15 -3.81
C ALA A 25 -22.09 -10.70 -3.52
N PHE A 26 -22.73 -10.05 -2.56
CA PHE A 26 -22.42 -8.68 -2.15
C PHE A 26 -21.06 -8.58 -1.48
N ASP A 27 -20.74 -9.51 -0.59
CA ASP A 27 -19.44 -9.58 0.09
C ASP A 27 -18.29 -9.84 -0.89
N THR A 28 -18.49 -10.78 -1.83
CA THR A 28 -17.49 -11.06 -2.87
C THR A 28 -17.26 -9.86 -3.79
N TYR A 29 -18.32 -9.19 -4.21
CA TYR A 29 -18.22 -7.99 -5.02
C TYR A 29 -17.55 -6.84 -4.29
N GLY A 30 -17.92 -6.60 -3.02
CA GLY A 30 -17.31 -5.60 -2.15
C GLY A 30 -15.81 -5.84 -1.93
N THR A 31 -15.45 -7.07 -1.57
CA THR A 31 -14.07 -7.47 -1.37
C THR A 31 -13.23 -7.31 -2.64
N PHE A 32 -13.76 -7.72 -3.78
CA PHE A 32 -13.09 -7.55 -5.07
C PHE A 32 -12.80 -6.07 -5.39
N ASN A 33 -13.79 -5.19 -5.20
CA ASN A 33 -13.60 -3.76 -5.46
C ASN A 33 -12.58 -3.13 -4.52
N ILE A 34 -12.65 -3.43 -3.22
CA ILE A 34 -11.69 -2.94 -2.22
C ILE A 34 -10.27 -3.40 -2.56
N THR A 35 -10.09 -4.68 -2.89
CA THR A 35 -8.80 -5.23 -3.28
C THR A 35 -8.25 -4.55 -4.53
N ARG A 36 -9.10 -4.31 -5.54
CA ARG A 36 -8.71 -3.63 -6.76
C ARG A 36 -8.25 -2.19 -6.51
N ILE A 37 -8.98 -1.43 -5.69
CA ILE A 37 -8.63 -0.06 -5.31
C ILE A 37 -7.29 -0.07 -4.57
N PHE A 38 -7.12 -0.96 -3.59
CA PHE A 38 -5.89 -1.09 -2.81
C PHE A 38 -4.67 -1.46 -3.67
N CYS A 39 -4.82 -2.43 -4.58
CA CYS A 39 -3.75 -2.80 -5.51
C CYS A 39 -3.37 -1.65 -6.45
N ASN A 40 -4.35 -0.87 -6.91
CA ASN A 40 -4.08 0.28 -7.77
C ASN A 40 -3.34 1.39 -7.01
N ASP A 41 -3.74 1.67 -5.77
CA ASP A 41 -3.08 2.64 -4.90
C ASP A 41 -1.63 2.23 -4.57
N LEU A 42 -1.41 0.96 -4.25
CA LEU A 42 -0.06 0.41 -4.06
C LEU A 42 0.79 0.57 -5.32
N ASN A 43 0.24 0.28 -6.49
CA ASN A 43 0.98 0.41 -7.74
C ASN A 43 1.41 1.86 -8.00
N ASN A 44 0.54 2.83 -7.73
CA ASN A 44 0.87 4.25 -7.87
C ASN A 44 1.99 4.66 -6.89
N GLN A 45 1.94 4.20 -5.64
CA GLN A 45 3.00 4.45 -4.66
C GLN A 45 4.33 3.83 -5.08
N PHE A 46 4.31 2.64 -5.69
CA PHE A 46 5.51 2.01 -6.25
C PHE A 46 6.13 2.83 -7.37
N MET A 47 5.31 3.32 -8.29
CA MET A 47 5.79 4.13 -9.40
C MET A 47 6.40 5.46 -8.91
N GLU A 48 5.74 6.15 -7.99
CA GLU A 48 6.26 7.39 -7.40
C GLU A 48 7.59 7.16 -6.67
N TYR A 49 7.72 6.06 -5.93
CA TYR A 49 8.96 5.72 -5.24
C TYR A 49 10.09 5.34 -6.22
N TYR A 50 9.75 4.63 -7.29
CA TYR A 50 10.68 4.28 -8.35
C TYR A 50 11.22 5.52 -9.05
N ASP A 51 10.35 6.46 -9.39
CA ASP A 51 10.71 7.71 -10.07
C ASP A 51 11.64 8.56 -9.19
N ARG A 52 11.39 8.65 -7.89
CA ARG A 52 12.29 9.34 -6.95
C ARG A 52 13.68 8.72 -6.89
N ILE A 53 13.78 7.40 -6.82
CA ILE A 53 15.09 6.71 -6.82
C ILE A 53 15.81 6.95 -8.14
N GLN A 54 15.09 6.95 -9.25
CA GLN A 54 15.66 7.21 -10.55
C GLN A 54 16.25 8.63 -10.64
N GLU A 55 15.53 9.63 -10.11
CA GLU A 55 15.98 11.01 -10.03
C GLU A 55 17.22 11.15 -9.12
N ASP A 56 17.22 10.47 -7.97
CA ASP A 56 18.37 10.44 -7.06
C ASP A 56 19.60 9.82 -7.74
N ILE A 57 19.45 8.72 -8.46
CA ILE A 57 20.53 8.06 -9.20
C ILE A 57 21.09 8.99 -10.29
N GLU A 58 20.24 9.69 -11.02
CA GLU A 58 20.63 10.64 -12.05
C GLU A 58 21.41 11.81 -11.45
N THR A 59 20.94 12.38 -10.36
CA THR A 59 21.61 13.44 -9.61
C THR A 59 22.96 12.99 -9.07
N CYS A 60 23.05 11.80 -8.49
CA CYS A 60 24.31 11.22 -8.00
C CYS A 60 25.29 10.98 -9.14
N THR A 61 24.80 10.51 -10.28
CA THR A 61 25.60 10.28 -11.50
C THR A 61 26.16 11.58 -12.04
N HIS A 62 25.31 12.61 -12.14
CA HIS A 62 25.73 13.94 -12.56
C HIS A 62 26.80 14.50 -11.63
N ASN A 63 26.59 14.45 -10.31
CA ASN A 63 27.54 14.95 -9.34
C ASN A 63 28.88 14.18 -9.37
N PHE A 64 28.82 12.87 -9.57
CA PHE A 64 30.01 12.03 -9.67
C PHE A 64 30.91 12.45 -10.84
N PHE A 65 30.34 12.66 -12.01
CA PHE A 65 31.10 13.05 -13.20
C PHE A 65 31.48 14.53 -13.20
N SER A 66 30.61 15.42 -12.76
CA SER A 66 30.89 16.88 -12.72
C SER A 66 32.00 17.23 -11.74
N ASN A 67 32.18 16.46 -10.68
CA ASN A 67 33.23 16.68 -9.68
C ASN A 67 34.49 15.84 -9.96
N HIS A 68 34.64 15.30 -11.16
CA HIS A 68 35.81 14.52 -11.58
C HIS A 68 36.18 13.39 -10.59
N CYS A 69 35.16 12.67 -10.09
CA CYS A 69 35.38 11.53 -9.21
C CYS A 69 36.10 10.35 -9.88
N PHE A 70 36.24 10.37 -11.20
CA PHE A 70 37.00 9.41 -11.98
C PHE A 70 37.92 10.14 -12.98
N PRO A 71 39.18 9.75 -13.14
CA PRO A 71 39.91 8.70 -12.40
C PRO A 71 40.32 9.13 -10.98
N VAL A 72 40.50 8.14 -10.08
CA VAL A 72 40.77 8.31 -8.65
C VAL A 72 42.05 9.11 -8.36
N GLU A 73 42.99 9.16 -9.31
CA GLU A 73 44.26 9.88 -9.23
C GLU A 73 44.12 11.40 -9.04
N PHE A 74 42.97 11.96 -9.50
CA PHE A 74 42.67 13.39 -9.38
C PHE A 74 41.82 13.74 -8.16
N GLN A 75 41.44 12.76 -7.36
CA GLN A 75 40.65 12.99 -6.15
C GLN A 75 41.46 13.63 -5.05
N THR A 76 41.01 14.77 -4.54
CA THR A 76 41.51 15.31 -3.29
C THR A 76 40.96 14.47 -2.13
N LYS A 77 41.74 14.36 -1.02
CA LYS A 77 41.31 13.60 0.19
C LYS A 77 39.91 14.07 0.72
N PHE A 78 39.60 15.34 0.53
CA PHE A 78 38.31 15.91 0.95
C PHE A 78 37.17 15.41 0.08
N MET A 79 37.37 15.30 -1.23
CA MET A 79 36.35 14.86 -2.19
C MET A 79 36.12 13.34 -2.16
N ALA A 80 37.09 12.55 -1.68
CA ALA A 80 37.02 11.10 -1.68
C ALA A 80 35.76 10.57 -0.96
N GLN A 81 35.37 11.19 0.14
CA GLN A 81 34.16 10.80 0.88
C GLN A 81 32.90 11.08 0.07
N TYR A 82 32.80 12.23 -0.57
CA TYR A 82 31.63 12.59 -1.40
C TYR A 82 31.57 11.73 -2.66
N CYS A 83 32.70 11.50 -3.33
CA CYS A 83 32.77 10.62 -4.49
C CYS A 83 32.34 9.19 -4.18
N SER A 84 32.75 8.65 -3.02
CA SER A 84 32.33 7.33 -2.56
C SER A 84 30.81 7.27 -2.30
N ALA A 85 30.22 8.33 -1.72
CA ALA A 85 28.79 8.42 -1.50
C ALA A 85 28.01 8.48 -2.82
N TRP A 86 28.46 9.29 -3.80
CA TRP A 86 27.84 9.38 -5.12
C TRP A 86 28.01 8.09 -5.92
N GLU A 87 29.13 7.41 -5.81
CA GLU A 87 29.36 6.11 -6.44
C GLU A 87 28.38 5.06 -5.90
N LYS A 88 28.20 5.00 -4.58
CA LYS A 88 27.23 4.10 -3.97
C LYS A 88 25.80 4.41 -4.40
N CYS A 89 25.45 5.69 -4.47
CA CYS A 89 24.12 6.15 -4.89
C CYS A 89 23.85 5.82 -6.36
N LYS A 90 24.77 6.15 -7.30
CA LYS A 90 24.59 5.88 -8.74
C LYS A 90 24.49 4.38 -9.06
N ASN A 91 25.09 3.53 -8.24
CA ASN A 91 25.08 2.08 -8.39
C ASN A 91 23.88 1.41 -7.67
N GLN A 92 22.95 2.19 -7.13
CA GLN A 92 21.71 1.64 -6.56
C GLN A 92 20.85 1.02 -7.65
N ASP A 93 20.27 -0.13 -7.36
CA ASP A 93 19.31 -0.77 -8.24
C ASP A 93 17.90 -0.32 -7.85
N PRO A 94 17.20 0.46 -8.67
CA PRO A 94 15.83 0.90 -8.38
C PRO A 94 14.84 -0.26 -8.28
N ARG A 95 15.19 -1.44 -8.82
CA ARG A 95 14.36 -2.66 -8.74
C ARG A 95 14.43 -3.34 -7.38
N ARG A 96 15.47 -3.04 -6.58
CA ARG A 96 15.62 -3.52 -5.19
C ARG A 96 14.77 -2.76 -4.17
N ILE A 97 13.70 -2.11 -4.63
CA ILE A 97 12.71 -1.54 -3.74
C ILE A 97 12.21 -2.66 -2.82
N HIS A 98 12.32 -2.44 -1.53
CA HIS A 98 11.73 -3.35 -0.54
C HIS A 98 10.20 -3.23 -0.62
N LYS A 99 9.61 -3.93 -1.58
CA LYS A 99 8.15 -3.97 -1.81
C LYS A 99 7.39 -4.23 -0.51
N THR A 100 7.94 -5.12 0.31
CA THR A 100 7.41 -5.46 1.63
C THR A 100 7.30 -4.24 2.55
N ARG A 101 8.28 -3.32 2.51
CA ARG A 101 8.26 -2.11 3.33
C ARG A 101 7.14 -1.18 2.91
N ILE A 102 6.97 -0.93 1.63
CA ILE A 102 5.91 -0.06 1.09
C ILE A 102 4.53 -0.64 1.42
N ILE A 103 4.36 -1.95 1.26
CA ILE A 103 3.12 -2.65 1.63
C ILE A 103 2.86 -2.50 3.12
N ALA A 104 3.86 -2.73 3.98
CA ALA A 104 3.72 -2.62 5.43
C ALA A 104 3.36 -1.19 5.86
N GLU A 105 4.01 -0.17 5.30
CA GLU A 105 3.71 1.25 5.57
C GLU A 105 2.28 1.61 5.12
N SER A 106 1.84 1.13 3.97
CA SER A 106 0.48 1.37 3.46
C SER A 106 -0.58 0.70 4.32
N VAL A 107 -0.36 -0.55 4.73
CA VAL A 107 -1.27 -1.29 5.62
C VAL A 107 -1.33 -0.61 6.99
N ALA A 108 -0.18 -0.23 7.57
CA ALA A 108 -0.11 0.48 8.85
C ALA A 108 -0.88 1.82 8.80
N ARG A 109 -0.77 2.57 7.71
CA ARG A 109 -1.50 3.82 7.52
C ARG A 109 -3.01 3.60 7.49
N VAL A 110 -3.48 2.60 6.75
CA VAL A 110 -4.91 2.24 6.69
C VAL A 110 -5.43 1.85 8.07
N ILE A 111 -4.71 1.01 8.81
CA ILE A 111 -5.08 0.60 10.16
C ILE A 111 -5.12 1.79 11.11
N ASN A 112 -4.11 2.67 11.06
CA ASN A 112 -4.06 3.86 11.92
C ASN A 112 -5.24 4.79 11.66
N THR A 113 -5.55 5.08 10.40
CA THR A 113 -6.72 5.89 10.01
C THR A 113 -8.03 5.26 10.49
N PHE A 114 -8.13 3.93 10.41
CA PHE A 114 -9.30 3.19 10.87
C PHE A 114 -9.46 3.30 12.39
N VAL A 115 -8.39 3.10 13.14
CA VAL A 115 -8.38 3.19 14.61
C VAL A 115 -8.72 4.62 15.06
N GLU A 116 -8.14 5.64 14.44
CA GLU A 116 -8.46 7.04 14.75
C GLU A 116 -9.94 7.36 14.53
N THR A 117 -10.50 6.89 13.42
CA THR A 117 -11.92 7.10 13.09
C THR A 117 -12.85 6.39 14.06
N MET A 118 -12.49 5.18 14.50
CA MET A 118 -13.27 4.41 15.49
C MET A 118 -13.18 5.01 16.89
N SER A 119 -11.99 5.41 17.31
CA SER A 119 -11.76 6.04 18.62
C SER A 119 -12.53 7.33 18.78
N TRP A 120 -12.56 8.18 17.73
CA TRP A 120 -13.32 9.42 17.73
C TRP A 120 -14.83 9.19 17.87
N LYS A 121 -15.38 8.21 17.16
CA LYS A 121 -16.81 7.84 17.26
C LYS A 121 -17.17 7.30 18.64
N ALA A 122 -16.30 6.49 19.23
CA ALA A 122 -16.50 5.96 20.58
C ALA A 122 -16.48 7.08 21.65
N LEU A 123 -15.56 8.04 21.52
CA LEU A 123 -15.47 9.21 22.40
C LEU A 123 -16.72 10.09 22.30
N VAL A 124 -17.19 10.37 21.09
CA VAL A 124 -18.40 11.18 20.87
C VAL A 124 -19.64 10.48 21.44
N SER A 125 -19.74 9.16 21.30
CA SER A 125 -20.85 8.38 21.88
C SER A 125 -20.86 8.37 23.40
N GLN A 126 -19.69 8.42 24.06
CA GLN A 126 -19.60 8.51 25.53
C GLN A 126 -19.93 9.89 26.09
N ILE A 127 -19.71 10.97 25.32
CA ILE A 127 -20.00 12.34 25.75
C ILE A 127 -21.49 12.66 25.59
N SER A 128 -22.22 11.94 24.74
CA SER A 128 -23.65 12.13 24.44
C SER A 128 -24.60 11.36 25.38
N ASN A 129 -24.09 10.61 26.35
CA ASN A 129 -24.84 9.91 27.39
C ASN A 129 -24.57 10.56 28.76
#